data_2e08067be7902021848342f7be141b3e
#
_entry.id   2e08067be7902021848342f7be141b3e
#
_cell.length_a   1.000
_cell.length_b   1.000
_cell.length_c   1.000
_cell.angle_alpha   90.00
_cell.angle_beta   90.00
_cell.angle_gamma   90.00
#
_symmetry.space_group_name_H-M   'P 1'
#
loop_
_entity.id
_entity.type
_entity.pdbx_description
1 polymer ?
#
loop_
_entity_poly.entity_id
_entity_poly.type
_entity_poly.pdbx_seq_one_letter_code
_entity_poly.pdbx_strand_id
1 'polypeptide(L)'
;MSSEEGERERAARIIGWIRADAWRLNALRQARALRLPDWWLAAGFVRNLVWDRLHGYSSSTPLNDIDLVYFDATHVDTSVDRALERELRRVAPLPWSIKNQARMHERHGHRPYTSIEEALSVWVECETAVAVTLDDDDGIRLTAPLGTASLLTGQVTPNPRHGDSEVFRRRVVAKGWQRRWPELEIRGL
;
A
#
# COMPACT_ATOMS: atom_id res chain seq x y z
N MET A 1 2.75 23.99 -14.79
CA MET A 1 2.55 23.20 -13.56
C MET A 1 3.84 22.43 -13.31
N SER A 2 4.49 22.63 -12.15
CA SER A 2 5.70 21.88 -11.84
C SER A 2 5.38 20.40 -11.59
N SER A 3 6.37 19.51 -11.76
CA SER A 3 6.20 18.07 -11.47
C SER A 3 5.74 17.82 -10.04
N GLU A 4 6.24 18.61 -9.09
CA GLU A 4 5.87 18.52 -7.67
C GLU A 4 4.43 18.98 -7.40
N GLU A 5 3.98 20.04 -8.06
CA GLU A 5 2.62 20.54 -7.93
C GLU A 5 1.59 19.52 -8.43
N GLY A 6 1.86 18.91 -9.58
CA GLY A 6 1.03 17.83 -10.10
C GLY A 6 1.01 16.59 -9.19
N GLU A 7 2.10 16.24 -8.50
CA GLU A 7 2.12 15.13 -7.55
C GLU A 7 1.30 15.44 -6.29
N ARG A 8 1.38 16.69 -5.77
CA ARG A 8 0.55 17.11 -4.64
C ARG A 8 -0.95 17.07 -4.95
N GLU A 9 -1.36 17.50 -6.15
CA GLU A 9 -2.77 17.42 -6.58
C GLU A 9 -3.24 15.95 -6.67
N ARG A 10 -2.42 15.06 -7.24
CA ARG A 10 -2.72 13.64 -7.33
C ARG A 10 -2.84 12.99 -5.95
N ALA A 11 -1.91 13.27 -5.05
CA ALA A 11 -1.96 12.80 -3.67
C ALA A 11 -3.21 13.32 -2.93
N ALA A 12 -3.55 14.59 -3.07
CA ALA A 12 -4.75 15.19 -2.48
C ALA A 12 -6.04 14.53 -2.99
N ARG A 13 -6.09 14.17 -4.27
CA ARG A 13 -7.21 13.44 -4.87
C ARG A 13 -7.38 12.05 -4.24
N ILE A 14 -6.31 11.28 -4.08
CA ILE A 14 -6.34 9.96 -3.43
C ILE A 14 -6.78 10.10 -1.97
N ILE A 15 -6.20 11.04 -1.22
CA ILE A 15 -6.58 11.34 0.17
C ILE A 15 -8.06 11.69 0.27
N GLY A 16 -8.58 12.48 -0.66
CA GLY A 16 -10.00 12.81 -0.73
C GLY A 16 -10.88 11.56 -0.89
N TRP A 17 -10.48 10.61 -1.73
CA TRP A 17 -11.22 9.35 -1.90
C TRP A 17 -11.14 8.44 -0.66
N ILE A 18 -9.98 8.35 0.01
CA ILE A 18 -9.85 7.62 1.28
C ILE A 18 -10.75 8.26 2.36
N ARG A 19 -10.77 9.59 2.45
CA ARG A 19 -11.59 10.33 3.42
C ARG A 19 -13.09 10.14 3.20
N ALA A 20 -13.51 9.98 1.95
CA ALA A 20 -14.91 9.72 1.59
C ALA A 20 -15.34 8.26 1.79
N ASP A 21 -14.40 7.36 2.08
CA ASP A 21 -14.68 5.93 2.31
C ASP A 21 -14.70 5.62 3.82
N ALA A 22 -15.91 5.55 4.39
CA ALA A 22 -16.11 5.33 5.82
C ALA A 22 -15.49 4.01 6.30
N TRP A 23 -15.50 2.96 5.47
CA TRP A 23 -14.91 1.67 5.81
C TRP A 23 -13.37 1.78 5.93
N ARG A 24 -12.72 2.48 4.98
CA ARG A 24 -11.27 2.71 5.01
C ARG A 24 -10.86 3.60 6.18
N LEU A 25 -11.63 4.65 6.47
CA LEU A 25 -11.38 5.48 7.65
C LEU A 25 -11.46 4.68 8.95
N ASN A 26 -12.46 3.80 9.06
CA ASN A 26 -12.58 2.93 10.22
C ASN A 26 -11.39 1.97 10.34
N ALA A 27 -10.97 1.35 9.25
CA ALA A 27 -9.79 0.48 9.22
C ALA A 27 -8.50 1.23 9.64
N LEU A 28 -8.31 2.46 9.17
CA LEU A 28 -7.18 3.32 9.58
C LEU A 28 -7.21 3.61 11.09
N ARG A 29 -8.36 3.92 11.66
CA ARG A 29 -8.51 4.16 13.10
C ARG A 29 -8.20 2.92 13.94
N GLN A 30 -8.61 1.74 13.47
CA GLN A 30 -8.29 0.47 14.11
C GLN A 30 -6.79 0.16 14.07
N ALA A 31 -6.14 0.39 12.92
CA ALA A 31 -4.70 0.25 12.79
C ALA A 31 -3.93 1.20 13.73
N ARG A 32 -4.34 2.48 13.80
CA ARG A 32 -3.75 3.47 14.71
C ARG A 32 -3.84 3.07 16.18
N ALA A 33 -4.90 2.38 16.58
CA ALA A 33 -5.08 1.94 17.96
C ALA A 33 -3.99 0.97 18.45
N LEU A 34 -3.27 0.29 17.55
CA LEU A 34 -2.10 -0.54 17.88
C LEU A 34 -0.88 0.29 18.31
N ARG A 35 -0.85 1.60 18.03
CA ARG A 35 0.24 2.52 18.37
C ARG A 35 1.62 2.05 17.91
N LEU A 36 1.67 1.43 16.72
CA LEU A 36 2.92 0.98 16.14
C LEU A 36 3.76 2.16 15.63
N PRO A 37 5.08 2.09 15.73
CA PRO A 37 5.94 3.15 15.19
C PRO A 37 5.88 3.13 13.65
N ASP A 38 5.80 4.32 13.04
CA ASP A 38 5.80 4.53 11.59
C ASP A 38 4.93 3.51 10.82
N TRP A 39 3.64 3.44 11.18
CA TRP A 39 2.70 2.49 10.59
C TRP A 39 1.93 3.09 9.42
N TRP A 40 1.55 2.23 8.46
CA TRP A 40 0.84 2.60 7.24
C TRP A 40 -0.05 1.45 6.76
N LEU A 41 -1.20 1.77 6.13
CA LEU A 41 -1.98 0.81 5.34
C LEU A 41 -1.59 0.96 3.88
N ALA A 42 -1.10 -0.11 3.26
CA ALA A 42 -0.38 -0.06 2.00
C ALA A 42 -1.04 -0.87 0.88
N ALA A 43 -0.43 -0.84 -0.30
CA ALA A 43 -0.76 -1.69 -1.44
C ALA A 43 -2.24 -1.63 -1.87
N GLY A 44 -2.91 -2.80 -1.85
CA GLY A 44 -4.30 -2.95 -2.27
C GLY A 44 -5.28 -2.06 -1.51
N PHE A 45 -4.96 -1.68 -0.28
CA PHE A 45 -5.80 -0.77 0.49
C PHE A 45 -5.99 0.59 -0.20
N VAL A 46 -4.95 1.13 -0.81
CA VAL A 46 -4.98 2.39 -1.57
C VAL A 46 -5.22 2.13 -3.05
N ARG A 47 -4.38 1.27 -3.65
CA ARG A 47 -4.36 0.99 -5.08
C ARG A 47 -5.72 0.55 -5.61
N ASN A 48 -6.39 -0.40 -4.95
CA ASN A 48 -7.66 -0.92 -5.44
C ASN A 48 -8.77 0.14 -5.39
N LEU A 49 -8.78 1.02 -4.38
CA LEU A 49 -9.71 2.14 -4.34
C LEU A 49 -9.54 3.07 -5.56
N VAL A 50 -8.28 3.40 -5.89
CA VAL A 50 -8.00 4.23 -7.06
C VAL A 50 -8.49 3.56 -8.34
N TRP A 51 -8.19 2.27 -8.51
CA TRP A 51 -8.62 1.51 -9.69
C TRP A 51 -10.15 1.36 -9.76
N ASP A 52 -10.85 1.17 -8.62
CA ASP A 52 -12.31 1.16 -8.56
C ASP A 52 -12.89 2.50 -9.04
N ARG A 53 -12.29 3.62 -8.60
CA ARG A 53 -12.72 4.97 -9.01
C ARG A 53 -12.48 5.24 -10.50
N LEU A 54 -11.36 4.78 -11.04
CA LEU A 54 -11.07 4.91 -12.47
C LEU A 54 -12.04 4.13 -13.34
N HIS A 55 -12.52 2.96 -12.86
CA HIS A 55 -13.50 2.12 -13.55
C HIS A 55 -14.96 2.48 -13.24
N GLY A 56 -15.20 3.56 -12.49
CA GLY A 56 -16.57 4.01 -12.16
C GLY A 56 -17.35 3.03 -11.27
N TYR A 57 -16.67 2.19 -10.51
CA TYR A 57 -17.36 1.23 -9.64
C TYR A 57 -18.08 1.93 -8.48
N SER A 58 -19.36 1.59 -8.29
CA SER A 58 -20.20 2.17 -7.23
C SER A 58 -19.88 1.62 -5.84
N SER A 59 -19.25 0.45 -5.77
CA SER A 59 -18.82 -0.21 -4.54
C SER A 59 -17.35 -0.63 -4.62
N SER A 60 -16.67 -0.57 -3.48
CA SER A 60 -15.28 -1.00 -3.40
C SER A 60 -15.13 -2.51 -3.65
N THR A 61 -14.15 -2.89 -4.44
CA THR A 61 -13.79 -4.31 -4.60
C THR A 61 -13.28 -4.87 -3.27
N PRO A 62 -13.67 -6.10 -2.89
CA PRO A 62 -13.18 -6.75 -1.68
C PRO A 62 -11.65 -6.87 -1.67
N LEU A 63 -11.05 -6.61 -0.52
CA LEU A 63 -9.63 -6.84 -0.29
C LEU A 63 -9.42 -8.27 0.21
N ASN A 64 -8.45 -8.98 -0.38
CA ASN A 64 -8.04 -10.29 0.10
C ASN A 64 -7.23 -10.18 1.39
N ASP A 65 -6.47 -9.09 1.51
CA ASP A 65 -5.64 -8.72 2.66
C ASP A 65 -5.62 -7.20 2.83
N ILE A 66 -5.33 -6.77 4.06
CA ILE A 66 -5.07 -5.37 4.42
C ILE A 66 -3.63 -5.34 4.92
N ASP A 67 -2.73 -4.84 4.09
CA ASP A 67 -1.32 -4.74 4.41
C ASP A 67 -1.08 -3.58 5.38
N LEU A 68 -0.96 -3.90 6.68
CA LEU A 68 -0.46 -2.98 7.68
C LEU A 68 1.07 -3.16 7.76
N VAL A 69 1.78 -2.17 7.30
CA VAL A 69 3.24 -2.12 7.37
C VAL A 69 3.67 -1.14 8.45
N TYR A 70 4.74 -1.44 9.17
CA TYR A 70 5.32 -0.56 10.17
C TYR A 70 6.83 -0.72 10.20
N PHE A 71 7.52 0.21 10.82
CA PHE A 71 8.99 0.18 10.91
C PHE A 71 9.44 0.24 12.36
N ASP A 72 9.98 -0.89 12.86
CA ASP A 72 10.61 -0.99 14.17
C ASP A 72 11.89 -1.81 14.06
N ALA A 73 13.04 -1.13 14.08
CA ALA A 73 14.35 -1.77 14.00
C ALA A 73 14.76 -2.49 15.30
N THR A 74 14.03 -2.27 16.39
CA THR A 74 14.34 -2.85 17.72
C THR A 74 13.62 -4.15 17.99
N HIS A 75 12.46 -4.39 17.35
CA HIS A 75 11.64 -5.58 17.54
C HIS A 75 11.36 -6.27 16.20
N VAL A 76 12.34 -6.99 15.68
CA VAL A 76 12.28 -7.61 14.34
C VAL A 76 11.75 -9.05 14.31
N ASP A 77 11.39 -9.64 15.44
CA ASP A 77 10.87 -11.00 15.50
C ASP A 77 9.49 -11.11 14.81
N THR A 78 9.34 -12.13 13.96
CA THR A 78 8.08 -12.38 13.24
C THR A 78 6.92 -12.78 14.16
N SER A 79 7.19 -13.24 15.38
CA SER A 79 6.16 -13.56 16.36
C SER A 79 5.38 -12.32 16.81
N VAL A 80 6.04 -11.15 16.82
CA VAL A 80 5.41 -9.86 17.13
C VAL A 80 4.32 -9.54 16.11
N ASP A 81 4.61 -9.64 14.82
CA ASP A 81 3.61 -9.41 13.76
C ASP A 81 2.39 -10.31 13.94
N ARG A 82 2.62 -11.61 14.20
CA ARG A 82 1.52 -12.58 14.39
C ARG A 82 0.69 -12.29 15.64
N ALA A 83 1.32 -11.79 16.70
CA ALA A 83 0.60 -11.38 17.91
C ALA A 83 -0.29 -10.17 17.63
N LEU A 84 0.24 -9.15 16.95
CA LEU A 84 -0.49 -7.96 16.53
C LEU A 84 -1.66 -8.30 15.58
N GLU A 85 -1.46 -9.20 14.62
CA GLU A 85 -2.53 -9.67 13.73
C GLU A 85 -3.67 -10.33 14.54
N ARG A 86 -3.35 -11.19 15.51
CA ARG A 86 -4.36 -11.82 16.37
C ARG A 86 -5.11 -10.80 17.21
N GLU A 87 -4.41 -9.84 17.80
CA GLU A 87 -4.99 -8.78 18.60
C GLU A 87 -5.96 -7.94 17.76
N LEU A 88 -5.49 -7.45 16.61
CA LEU A 88 -6.31 -6.60 15.74
C LEU A 88 -7.53 -7.35 15.20
N ARG A 89 -7.41 -8.62 14.84
CA ARG A 89 -8.54 -9.44 14.37
C ARG A 89 -9.61 -9.70 15.44
N ARG A 90 -9.29 -9.60 16.74
CA ARG A 90 -10.28 -9.74 17.81
C ARG A 90 -11.23 -8.54 17.88
N VAL A 91 -10.72 -7.34 17.62
CA VAL A 91 -11.50 -6.09 17.69
C VAL A 91 -12.04 -5.68 16.33
N ALA A 92 -11.37 -6.09 15.27
CA ALA A 92 -11.67 -5.80 13.88
C ALA A 92 -11.47 -7.07 13.04
N PRO A 93 -12.50 -7.88 12.79
CA PRO A 93 -12.39 -9.16 12.06
C PRO A 93 -12.24 -8.93 10.55
N LEU A 94 -11.16 -8.24 10.17
CA LEU A 94 -10.76 -7.97 8.79
C LEU A 94 -9.53 -8.81 8.42
N PRO A 95 -9.22 -8.99 7.13
CA PRO A 95 -8.11 -9.81 6.67
C PRO A 95 -6.75 -9.10 6.84
N TRP A 96 -6.37 -8.79 8.07
CA TRP A 96 -5.13 -8.10 8.38
C TRP A 96 -3.89 -8.94 8.06
N SER A 97 -2.92 -8.31 7.40
CA SER A 97 -1.55 -8.79 7.18
C SER A 97 -0.59 -7.75 7.76
N ILE A 98 0.02 -8.04 8.90
CA ILE A 98 0.91 -7.10 9.60
C ILE A 98 2.36 -7.51 9.36
N LYS A 99 3.20 -6.55 8.92
CA LYS A 99 4.60 -6.80 8.58
C LYS A 99 5.50 -5.65 9.00
N ASN A 100 6.47 -5.96 9.87
CA ASN A 100 7.56 -5.04 10.16
C ASN A 100 8.52 -4.98 8.97
N GLN A 101 8.65 -3.80 8.36
CA GLN A 101 9.49 -3.61 7.17
C GLN A 101 10.99 -3.56 7.51
N ALA A 102 11.38 -3.32 8.76
CA ALA A 102 12.78 -3.27 9.16
C ALA A 102 13.56 -4.57 8.89
N ARG A 103 12.87 -5.75 8.85
CA ARG A 103 13.50 -7.04 8.53
C ARG A 103 13.30 -7.50 7.08
N MET A 104 12.46 -6.83 6.30
CA MET A 104 12.09 -7.31 4.96
C MET A 104 13.25 -7.23 3.95
N HIS A 105 14.29 -6.44 4.23
CA HIS A 105 15.51 -6.38 3.45
C HIS A 105 16.21 -7.74 3.33
N GLU A 106 16.18 -8.58 4.37
CA GLU A 106 16.79 -9.92 4.37
C GLU A 106 16.18 -10.81 3.29
N ARG A 107 14.85 -10.74 3.12
CA ARG A 107 14.11 -11.53 2.11
C ARG A 107 14.50 -11.18 0.69
N HIS A 108 14.95 -9.95 0.47
CA HIS A 108 15.28 -9.42 -0.86
C HIS A 108 16.80 -9.34 -1.10
N GLY A 109 17.62 -9.69 -0.11
CA GLY A 109 19.08 -9.57 -0.19
C GLY A 109 19.54 -8.11 -0.26
N HIS A 110 18.77 -7.18 0.27
CA HIS A 110 19.11 -5.77 0.31
C HIS A 110 19.86 -5.41 1.60
N ARG A 111 20.51 -4.24 1.61
CA ARG A 111 20.96 -3.63 2.86
C ARG A 111 19.75 -3.30 3.77
N PRO A 112 19.94 -3.23 5.10
CA PRO A 112 18.88 -2.83 6.01
C PRO A 112 18.19 -1.55 5.59
N TYR A 113 16.85 -1.56 5.56
CA TYR A 113 16.07 -0.34 5.32
C TYR A 113 16.11 0.56 6.53
N THR A 114 15.96 1.85 6.30
CA THR A 114 15.98 2.90 7.34
C THR A 114 14.60 3.52 7.59
N SER A 115 13.61 3.24 6.72
CA SER A 115 12.26 3.78 6.82
C SER A 115 11.25 2.95 6.03
N ILE A 116 9.96 3.20 6.26
CA ILE A 116 8.87 2.66 5.43
C ILE A 116 9.01 3.10 3.97
N GLU A 117 9.32 4.36 3.73
CA GLU A 117 9.46 4.90 2.38
C GLU A 117 10.54 4.16 1.59
N GLU A 118 11.70 3.90 2.21
CA GLU A 118 12.77 3.11 1.58
C GLU A 118 12.30 1.67 1.29
N ALA A 119 11.64 1.02 2.23
CA ALA A 119 11.11 -0.33 2.04
C ALA A 119 10.07 -0.41 0.90
N LEU A 120 9.14 0.55 0.83
CA LEU A 120 8.16 0.63 -0.24
C LEU A 120 8.82 0.90 -1.61
N SER A 121 9.89 1.68 -1.65
CA SER A 121 10.56 2.09 -2.89
C SER A 121 11.12 0.93 -3.70
N VAL A 122 11.25 -0.26 -3.13
CA VAL A 122 11.75 -1.48 -3.78
C VAL A 122 10.68 -2.55 -3.99
N TRP A 123 9.41 -2.23 -3.77
CA TRP A 123 8.32 -3.15 -4.05
C TRP A 123 8.17 -3.42 -5.55
N VAL A 124 7.52 -4.52 -5.91
CA VAL A 124 7.55 -5.09 -7.27
C VAL A 124 6.92 -4.17 -8.31
N GLU A 125 5.74 -3.60 -8.01
CA GLU A 125 5.03 -2.69 -8.89
C GLU A 125 5.04 -1.26 -8.33
N CYS A 126 5.20 -0.27 -9.21
CA CYS A 126 5.15 1.14 -8.82
C CYS A 126 3.83 1.50 -8.12
N GLU A 127 2.72 1.00 -8.63
CA GLU A 127 1.36 1.31 -8.16
C GLU A 127 1.02 0.60 -6.84
N THR A 128 1.79 -0.42 -6.47
CA THR A 128 1.66 -1.11 -5.18
C THR A 128 2.46 -0.40 -4.08
N ALA A 129 3.49 0.34 -4.45
CA ALA A 129 4.35 1.11 -3.54
C ALA A 129 3.68 2.42 -3.09
N VAL A 130 2.48 2.30 -2.52
CA VAL A 130 1.66 3.41 -2.03
C VAL A 130 1.06 3.05 -0.68
N ALA A 131 1.03 3.99 0.24
CA ALA A 131 0.46 3.77 1.57
C ALA A 131 -0.15 5.04 2.16
N VAL A 132 -1.07 4.86 3.11
CA VAL A 132 -1.71 5.94 3.86
C VAL A 132 -1.66 5.65 5.35
N THR A 133 -1.61 6.69 6.16
CA THR A 133 -1.69 6.62 7.62
C THR A 133 -2.59 7.73 8.14
N LEU A 134 -3.01 7.62 9.41
CA LEU A 134 -3.67 8.69 10.16
C LEU A 134 -2.71 9.27 11.19
N ASP A 135 -2.63 10.59 11.28
CA ASP A 135 -2.05 11.29 12.42
C ASP A 135 -3.04 11.36 13.60
N ASP A 136 -2.59 11.97 14.69
CA ASP A 136 -3.37 12.07 15.93
C ASP A 136 -4.63 12.93 15.78
N ASP A 137 -4.64 13.87 14.84
CA ASP A 137 -5.74 14.79 14.53
C ASP A 137 -6.69 14.27 13.43
N ASP A 138 -6.63 12.97 13.10
CA ASP A 138 -7.36 12.33 11.99
C ASP A 138 -6.95 12.91 10.59
N GLY A 139 -5.80 13.54 10.49
CA GLY A 139 -5.20 13.93 9.23
C GLY A 139 -4.68 12.71 8.47
N ILE A 140 -5.07 12.57 7.19
CA ILE A 140 -4.58 11.48 6.35
C ILE A 140 -3.29 11.94 5.68
N ARG A 141 -2.21 11.16 5.86
CA ARG A 141 -0.97 11.32 5.12
C ARG A 141 -0.83 10.18 4.11
N LEU A 142 -0.22 10.47 2.98
CA LEU A 142 0.06 9.53 1.91
C LEU A 142 1.56 9.51 1.63
N THR A 143 2.14 8.32 1.43
CA THR A 143 3.47 8.12 0.88
C THR A 143 3.39 7.27 -0.39
N ALA A 144 4.13 7.69 -1.42
CA ALA A 144 4.27 6.98 -2.68
C ALA A 144 5.67 7.29 -3.24
N PRO A 145 6.71 6.57 -2.81
CA PRO A 145 8.10 6.88 -3.17
C PRO A 145 8.41 6.79 -4.65
N LEU A 146 7.53 6.20 -5.44
CA LEU A 146 7.63 6.08 -6.90
C LEU A 146 6.62 7.00 -7.62
N GLY A 147 5.95 7.89 -6.87
CA GLY A 147 4.90 8.77 -7.38
C GLY A 147 3.55 8.09 -7.55
N THR A 148 2.53 8.89 -7.87
CA THR A 148 1.14 8.42 -8.02
C THR A 148 0.62 8.55 -9.45
N ALA A 149 1.42 9.02 -10.39
CA ALA A 149 0.99 9.30 -11.75
C ALA A 149 0.50 8.05 -12.48
N SER A 150 1.28 6.97 -12.51
CA SER A 150 0.92 5.70 -13.15
C SER A 150 -0.30 5.05 -12.49
N LEU A 151 -0.42 5.15 -11.16
CA LEU A 151 -1.58 4.65 -10.42
C LEU A 151 -2.88 5.35 -10.87
N LEU A 152 -2.86 6.68 -11.01
CA LEU A 152 -4.03 7.47 -11.41
C LEU A 152 -4.34 7.44 -12.92
N THR A 153 -3.43 6.92 -13.73
CA THR A 153 -3.67 6.68 -15.15
C THR A 153 -4.00 5.22 -15.48
N GLY A 154 -4.24 4.38 -14.46
CA GLY A 154 -4.63 2.99 -14.65
C GLY A 154 -3.51 2.11 -15.19
N GLN A 155 -2.26 2.46 -14.95
CA GLN A 155 -1.12 1.65 -15.36
C GLN A 155 -0.72 0.66 -14.26
N VAL A 156 -0.06 -0.44 -14.68
CA VAL A 156 0.64 -1.38 -13.80
C VAL A 156 2.04 -1.55 -14.38
N THR A 157 3.02 -1.04 -13.67
CA THR A 157 4.40 -0.92 -14.17
C THR A 157 5.40 -1.62 -13.25
N PRO A 158 6.41 -2.31 -13.81
CA PRO A 158 7.48 -2.88 -13.02
C PRO A 158 8.29 -1.77 -12.37
N ASN A 159 8.64 -1.96 -11.11
CA ASN A 159 9.54 -1.04 -10.43
C ASN A 159 10.99 -1.29 -10.87
N PRO A 160 11.67 -0.30 -11.47
CA PRO A 160 13.05 -0.47 -11.91
C PRO A 160 14.02 -0.71 -10.74
N ARG A 161 13.69 -0.29 -9.53
CA ARG A 161 14.51 -0.52 -8.32
C ARG A 161 14.39 -1.95 -7.78
N HIS A 162 13.31 -2.67 -8.12
CA HIS A 162 13.14 -4.08 -7.72
C HIS A 162 14.09 -5.00 -8.50
N GLY A 163 14.37 -4.69 -9.77
CA GLY A 163 15.39 -5.34 -10.59
C GLY A 163 15.01 -6.72 -11.16
N ASP A 164 13.90 -7.34 -10.75
CA ASP A 164 13.47 -8.67 -11.23
C ASP A 164 12.15 -8.57 -12.02
N SER A 165 12.28 -8.48 -13.34
CA SER A 165 11.13 -8.42 -14.26
C SER A 165 10.32 -9.71 -14.30
N GLU A 166 10.92 -10.87 -14.01
CA GLU A 166 10.22 -12.15 -13.99
C GLU A 166 9.29 -12.27 -12.78
N VAL A 167 9.68 -11.73 -11.62
CA VAL A 167 8.78 -11.62 -10.46
C VAL A 167 7.57 -10.76 -10.81
N PHE A 168 7.77 -9.63 -11.50
CA PHE A 168 6.68 -8.78 -11.95
C PHE A 168 5.70 -9.55 -12.86
N ARG A 169 6.20 -10.23 -13.92
CA ARG A 169 5.36 -11.01 -14.85
C ARG A 169 4.53 -12.07 -14.12
N ARG A 170 5.17 -12.86 -13.26
CA ARG A 170 4.49 -13.88 -12.45
C ARG A 170 3.40 -13.29 -11.56
N ARG A 171 3.65 -12.12 -10.96
CA ARG A 171 2.66 -11.44 -10.10
C ARG A 171 1.49 -10.91 -10.91
N VAL A 172 1.71 -10.29 -12.07
CA VAL A 172 0.62 -9.84 -12.96
C VAL A 172 -0.32 -11.00 -13.30
N VAL A 173 0.24 -12.14 -13.71
CA VAL A 173 -0.54 -13.34 -14.02
C VAL A 173 -1.30 -13.86 -12.79
N ALA A 174 -0.61 -14.02 -11.66
CA ALA A 174 -1.19 -14.57 -10.44
C ALA A 174 -2.29 -13.67 -9.84
N LYS A 175 -2.10 -12.36 -9.88
CA LYS A 175 -3.09 -11.40 -9.36
C LYS A 175 -4.27 -11.20 -10.30
N GLY A 176 -4.10 -11.36 -11.60
CA GLY A 176 -5.15 -11.28 -12.62
C GLY A 176 -5.93 -9.96 -12.56
N TRP A 177 -5.25 -8.86 -12.32
CA TRP A 177 -5.88 -7.55 -12.09
C TRP A 177 -6.82 -7.12 -13.20
N GLN A 178 -6.47 -7.34 -14.49
CA GLN A 178 -7.31 -6.97 -15.64
C GLN A 178 -8.64 -7.75 -15.70
N ARG A 179 -8.80 -8.88 -14.98
CA ARG A 179 -10.10 -9.56 -14.85
C ARG A 179 -11.08 -8.74 -14.01
N ARG A 180 -10.57 -7.95 -13.07
CA ARG A 180 -11.37 -7.11 -12.16
C ARG A 180 -11.41 -5.66 -12.61
N TRP A 181 -10.34 -5.18 -13.21
CA TRP A 181 -10.18 -3.82 -13.73
C TRP A 181 -9.69 -3.89 -15.18
N PRO A 182 -10.60 -4.10 -16.14
CA PRO A 182 -10.24 -4.40 -17.55
C PRO A 182 -9.56 -3.23 -18.29
N GLU A 183 -9.74 -1.99 -17.83
CA GLU A 183 -9.11 -0.81 -18.43
C GLU A 183 -7.66 -0.57 -17.95
N LEU A 184 -7.14 -1.45 -17.07
CA LEU A 184 -5.73 -1.33 -16.64
C LEU A 184 -4.78 -1.65 -17.78
N GLU A 185 -3.76 -0.84 -17.92
CA GLU A 185 -2.69 -1.02 -18.89
C GLU A 185 -1.45 -1.62 -18.21
N ILE A 186 -1.13 -2.88 -18.55
CA ILE A 186 0.08 -3.53 -18.05
C ILE A 186 1.26 -3.11 -18.91
N ARG A 187 2.28 -2.50 -18.32
CA ARG A 187 3.52 -2.09 -18.98
C ARG A 187 4.65 -3.05 -18.65
N GLY A 188 5.60 -3.20 -19.57
CA GLY A 188 6.82 -3.99 -19.32
C GLY A 188 6.64 -5.51 -19.27
N LEU A 189 5.61 -6.05 -19.95
CA LEU A 189 5.47 -7.48 -20.22
C LEU A 189 6.32 -7.91 -21.40
#